data_07a63e8f6e345ac938cc82c7590d029c
#
_entry.id   07a63e8f6e345ac938cc82c7590d029c
#
_cell.length_a   1.000
_cell.length_b   1.000
_cell.length_c   1.000
_cell.angle_alpha   90.00
_cell.angle_beta   90.00
_cell.angle_gamma   90.00
#
_symmetry.space_group_name_H-M   'P 1'
#
loop_
_entity.id
_entity.type
_entity.pdbx_description
1 polymer ?
#
loop_
_entity_poly.entity_id
_entity_poly.type
_entity_poly.pdbx_seq_one_letter_code
_entity_poly.pdbx_strand_id
1 'polypeptide(L)'
;MKRNAHNQNVGSKVVRSDDRIDSTGEVFTPMELCMKMVSNIPQSVLENDKSTFLDNSAGSGNFLLALQAELCKYHKLSHINDNMLYAVELMPDNHAEMCKRLGVSVDHPHFVCADALNYDYSFGKPIGVEVYM
;
A
#
# COMPACT_ATOMS: atom_id res chain seq x y z
N MET A 1 11.56 -19.84 -1.31
CA MET A 1 11.08 -20.01 -2.68
C MET A 1 11.60 -18.91 -3.57
N LYS A 2 12.14 -19.26 -4.69
CA LYS A 2 12.65 -18.27 -5.63
C LYS A 2 11.51 -17.68 -6.44
N ARG A 3 11.44 -16.35 -6.51
CA ARG A 3 10.42 -15.69 -7.31
C ARG A 3 10.75 -15.75 -8.77
N ASN A 4 9.76 -16.03 -9.57
CA ASN A 4 9.83 -15.95 -11.01
C ASN A 4 9.41 -14.54 -11.44
N ALA A 5 10.13 -13.93 -12.39
CA ALA A 5 9.81 -12.61 -12.91
C ALA A 5 8.40 -12.55 -13.51
N HIS A 6 7.91 -13.65 -14.10
CA HIS A 6 6.55 -13.70 -14.63
C HIS A 6 5.49 -13.54 -13.56
N ASN A 7 5.74 -14.00 -12.37
CA ASN A 7 4.79 -13.87 -11.26
C ASN A 7 4.73 -12.45 -10.71
N GLN A 8 5.69 -11.61 -11.10
CA GLN A 8 5.82 -10.24 -10.62
C GLN A 8 5.25 -9.21 -11.59
N ASN A 9 5.04 -9.58 -12.85
CA ASN A 9 4.88 -8.60 -13.90
C ASN A 9 3.48 -8.00 -14.00
N VAL A 10 2.49 -8.54 -13.32
CA VAL A 10 1.11 -8.01 -13.40
C VAL A 10 0.99 -6.76 -12.55
N GLY A 11 1.62 -6.53 -11.54
CA GLY A 11 1.54 -5.32 -10.74
C GLY A 11 2.89 -4.72 -10.43
N SER A 12 3.85 -5.54 -10.00
CA SER A 12 5.18 -5.10 -9.68
C SER A 12 6.19 -5.84 -10.52
N LYS A 13 7.13 -5.10 -11.10
CA LYS A 13 8.28 -5.66 -11.80
C LYS A 13 9.50 -5.74 -10.89
N VAL A 14 9.31 -5.45 -9.62
CA VAL A 14 10.38 -5.45 -8.63
C VAL A 14 10.68 -6.88 -8.19
N VAL A 15 11.93 -7.28 -8.32
CA VAL A 15 12.42 -8.58 -7.85
C VAL A 15 13.50 -8.32 -6.81
N ARG A 16 13.35 -8.90 -5.63
CA ARG A 16 14.32 -8.78 -4.54
C ARG A 16 15.18 -10.05 -4.46
N SER A 17 16.37 -9.92 -3.92
CA SER A 17 17.25 -11.07 -3.73
C SER A 17 16.64 -12.05 -2.71
N ASP A 18 16.99 -13.33 -2.87
CA ASP A 18 16.55 -14.36 -1.93
C ASP A 18 17.06 -14.09 -0.51
N ASP A 19 18.30 -13.58 -0.37
CA ASP A 19 18.87 -13.22 0.93
C ASP A 19 18.03 -12.16 1.63
N ARG A 20 17.55 -11.16 0.88
CA ARG A 20 16.72 -10.11 1.44
C ARG A 20 15.35 -10.65 1.88
N ILE A 21 14.75 -11.54 1.09
CA ILE A 21 13.49 -12.19 1.44
C ILE A 21 13.67 -12.99 2.72
N ASP A 22 14.73 -13.77 2.83
CA ASP A 22 15.01 -14.59 4.01
C ASP A 22 15.25 -13.75 5.26
N SER A 23 16.00 -12.65 5.14
CA SER A 23 16.37 -11.82 6.30
C SER A 23 15.26 -10.94 6.81
N THR A 24 14.35 -10.48 5.94
CA THR A 24 13.29 -9.53 6.30
C THR A 24 11.90 -10.15 6.33
N GLY A 25 11.73 -11.37 5.83
CA GLY A 25 10.42 -11.98 5.63
C GLY A 25 9.64 -11.30 4.50
N GLU A 26 10.33 -10.55 3.65
CA GLU A 26 9.70 -9.78 2.58
C GLU A 26 9.15 -10.69 1.49
N VAL A 27 7.85 -10.63 1.27
CA VAL A 27 7.14 -11.40 0.24
C VAL A 27 6.19 -10.47 -0.49
N PHE A 28 6.30 -10.44 -1.82
CA PHE A 28 5.40 -9.64 -2.64
C PHE A 28 4.15 -10.45 -3.00
N THR A 29 2.99 -9.90 -2.66
CA THR A 29 1.71 -10.51 -3.03
C THR A 29 1.44 -10.27 -4.52
N PRO A 30 1.17 -11.32 -5.32
CA PRO A 30 0.87 -11.14 -6.73
C PRO A 30 -0.34 -10.24 -6.96
N MET A 31 -0.31 -9.46 -8.04
CA MET A 31 -1.38 -8.52 -8.36
C MET A 31 -2.73 -9.23 -8.52
N GLU A 32 -2.77 -10.41 -9.13
CA GLU A 32 -4.01 -11.16 -9.30
C GLU A 32 -4.68 -11.47 -7.95
N LEU A 33 -3.88 -11.84 -6.94
CA LEU A 33 -4.39 -12.09 -5.61
C LEU A 33 -4.87 -10.79 -4.96
N CYS A 34 -4.14 -9.70 -5.14
CA CYS A 34 -4.54 -8.39 -4.63
C CYS A 34 -5.88 -7.95 -5.22
N MET A 35 -6.07 -8.12 -6.52
CA MET A 35 -7.34 -7.80 -7.19
C MET A 35 -8.48 -8.65 -6.65
N LYS A 36 -8.22 -9.93 -6.38
CA LYS A 36 -9.20 -10.82 -5.79
C LYS A 36 -9.58 -10.41 -4.36
N MET A 37 -8.60 -10.01 -3.56
CA MET A 37 -8.84 -9.50 -2.22
C MET A 37 -9.69 -8.23 -2.25
N VAL A 38 -9.39 -7.32 -3.16
CA VAL A 38 -10.15 -6.07 -3.34
C VAL A 38 -11.59 -6.37 -3.77
N SER A 39 -11.80 -7.37 -4.63
CA SER A 39 -13.13 -7.74 -5.09
C SER A 39 -14.04 -8.25 -3.97
N ASN A 40 -13.47 -8.66 -2.85
CA ASN A 40 -14.23 -9.11 -1.67
C ASN A 40 -14.65 -7.96 -0.74
N ILE A 41 -14.18 -6.74 -0.99
CA ILE A 41 -14.58 -5.57 -0.18
C ILE A 41 -16.01 -5.18 -0.60
N PRO A 42 -16.94 -5.03 0.37
CA PRO A 42 -18.31 -4.63 0.02
C PRO A 42 -18.34 -3.30 -0.74
N GLN A 43 -19.20 -3.21 -1.74
CA GLN A 43 -19.36 -1.99 -2.54
C GLN A 43 -19.71 -0.79 -1.66
N SER A 44 -20.54 -0.98 -0.64
CA SER A 44 -20.90 0.08 0.29
C SER A 44 -19.71 0.70 1.02
N VAL A 45 -18.66 -0.09 1.25
CA VAL A 45 -17.41 0.39 1.84
C VAL A 45 -16.58 1.15 0.79
N LEU A 46 -16.47 0.61 -0.41
CA LEU A 46 -15.70 1.23 -1.49
C LEU A 46 -16.28 2.59 -1.91
N GLU A 47 -17.59 2.71 -1.99
CA GLU A 47 -18.24 3.95 -2.44
C GLU A 47 -18.38 5.02 -1.35
N ASN A 48 -18.19 4.66 -0.09
CA ASN A 48 -18.25 5.62 1.00
C ASN A 48 -16.98 6.48 1.01
N ASP A 49 -17.13 7.79 0.83
CA ASP A 49 -16.01 8.73 0.72
C ASP A 49 -15.22 8.91 2.04
N LYS A 50 -15.76 8.42 3.14
CA LYS A 50 -15.11 8.44 4.46
C LYS A 50 -14.41 7.13 4.81
N SER A 51 -14.50 6.13 3.98
CA SER A 51 -13.77 4.87 4.20
C SER A 51 -12.26 5.10 4.12
N THR A 52 -11.54 4.44 5.01
CA THR A 52 -10.08 4.48 5.03
C THR A 52 -9.50 3.07 5.01
N PHE A 53 -8.32 2.93 4.41
CA PHE A 53 -7.66 1.65 4.21
C PHE A 53 -6.20 1.77 4.59
N LEU A 54 -5.71 0.81 5.36
CA LEU A 54 -4.32 0.77 5.79
C LEU A 54 -3.68 -0.55 5.35
N ASP A 55 -2.50 -0.45 4.73
CA ASP A 55 -1.62 -1.59 4.52
C ASP A 55 -0.30 -1.32 5.25
N ASN A 56 -0.06 -2.00 6.36
CA ASN A 56 1.14 -1.80 7.17
C ASN A 56 2.30 -2.72 6.80
N SER A 57 2.19 -3.42 5.69
CA SER A 57 3.25 -4.22 5.06
C SER A 57 3.18 -4.02 3.56
N ALA A 58 3.20 -2.77 3.12
CA ALA A 58 2.76 -2.40 1.79
C ALA A 58 3.65 -2.92 0.66
N GLY A 59 4.92 -3.23 0.94
CA GLY A 59 5.85 -3.69 -0.08
C GLY A 59 6.00 -2.65 -1.18
N SER A 60 5.98 -3.08 -2.43
CA SER A 60 5.99 -2.19 -3.57
C SER A 60 4.61 -1.64 -3.96
N GLY A 61 3.59 -1.92 -3.15
CA GLY A 61 2.27 -1.30 -3.27
C GLY A 61 1.25 -2.05 -4.11
N ASN A 62 1.43 -3.36 -4.37
CA ASN A 62 0.50 -4.11 -5.21
C ASN A 62 -0.95 -4.04 -4.71
N PHE A 63 -1.16 -4.27 -3.42
CA PHE A 63 -2.52 -4.24 -2.86
C PHE A 63 -3.13 -2.85 -2.95
N LEU A 64 -2.37 -1.82 -2.56
CA LEU A 64 -2.85 -0.44 -2.62
C LEU A 64 -3.09 0.03 -4.04
N LEU A 65 -2.30 -0.44 -4.99
CA LEU A 65 -2.51 -0.11 -6.40
C LEU A 65 -3.81 -0.72 -6.92
N ALA A 66 -4.08 -1.98 -6.60
CA ALA A 66 -5.33 -2.65 -6.94
C ALA A 66 -6.52 -1.93 -6.31
N LEU A 67 -6.39 -1.56 -5.04
CA LEU A 67 -7.44 -0.85 -4.30
C LEU A 67 -7.68 0.55 -4.87
N GLN A 68 -6.61 1.29 -5.18
CA GLN A 68 -6.71 2.61 -5.81
C GLN A 68 -7.48 2.54 -7.12
N ALA A 69 -7.17 1.55 -7.96
CA ALA A 69 -7.85 1.36 -9.24
C ALA A 69 -9.35 1.11 -9.03
N GLU A 70 -9.71 0.30 -8.05
CA GLU A 70 -11.12 0.03 -7.74
C GLU A 70 -11.83 1.26 -7.18
N LEU A 71 -11.19 1.98 -6.28
CA LEU A 71 -11.73 3.21 -5.68
C LEU A 71 -11.93 4.32 -6.70
N CYS A 72 -11.15 4.34 -7.78
CA CYS A 72 -11.31 5.32 -8.87
C CYS A 72 -12.65 5.21 -9.60
N LYS A 73 -13.37 4.12 -9.44
CA LYS A 73 -14.74 3.98 -9.95
C LYS A 73 -15.73 4.89 -9.21
N TYR A 74 -15.41 5.30 -8.00
CA TYR A 74 -16.32 6.01 -7.11
C TYR A 74 -15.80 7.39 -6.68
N HIS A 75 -14.48 7.60 -6.69
CA HIS A 75 -13.85 8.79 -6.12
C HIS A 75 -12.78 9.36 -7.03
N LYS A 76 -12.46 10.64 -6.83
CA LYS A 76 -11.32 11.28 -7.50
C LYS A 76 -10.02 10.76 -6.91
N LEU A 77 -9.00 10.64 -7.75
CA LEU A 77 -7.68 10.14 -7.34
C LEU A 77 -7.07 10.97 -6.19
N SER A 78 -7.22 12.30 -6.24
CA SER A 78 -6.71 13.15 -5.17
C SER A 78 -7.36 12.84 -3.82
N HIS A 79 -8.67 12.60 -3.81
CA HIS A 79 -9.38 12.21 -2.59
C HIS A 79 -8.89 10.85 -2.06
N ILE A 80 -8.73 9.89 -2.96
CA ILE A 80 -8.25 8.55 -2.61
C ILE A 80 -6.89 8.63 -1.91
N ASN A 81 -5.95 9.31 -2.54
CA ASN A 81 -4.57 9.39 -2.02
C ASN A 81 -4.46 10.21 -0.74
N ASP A 82 -5.23 11.30 -0.64
CA ASP A 82 -5.09 12.23 0.47
C ASP A 82 -6.00 11.91 1.67
N ASN A 83 -7.03 11.08 1.48
CA ASN A 83 -8.01 10.85 2.54
C ASN A 83 -8.39 9.39 2.78
N MET A 84 -8.06 8.47 1.87
CA MET A 84 -8.55 7.10 1.97
C MET A 84 -7.43 6.07 2.16
N LEU A 85 -6.25 6.28 1.57
CA LEU A 85 -5.16 5.31 1.61
C LEU A 85 -4.08 5.68 2.62
N TYR A 86 -3.61 4.66 3.33
CA TYR A 86 -2.53 4.76 4.32
C TYR A 86 -1.62 3.55 4.19
N ALA A 87 -0.33 3.76 4.32
CA ALA A 87 0.64 2.68 4.18
C ALA A 87 1.84 2.85 5.09
N VAL A 88 2.36 1.73 5.55
CA VAL A 88 3.65 1.66 6.24
C VAL A 88 4.49 0.60 5.52
N GLU A 89 5.71 0.95 5.16
CA GLU A 89 6.65 0.03 4.53
C GLU A 89 8.05 0.24 5.09
N LEU A 90 8.68 -0.86 5.51
CA LEU A 90 9.97 -0.84 6.18
C LEU A 90 11.12 -0.47 5.24
N MET A 91 11.09 -0.99 4.00
CA MET A 91 12.23 -0.89 3.08
C MET A 91 12.13 0.36 2.23
N PRO A 92 13.16 1.26 2.25
CA PRO A 92 13.10 2.52 1.53
C PRO A 92 12.90 2.38 0.02
N ASP A 93 13.48 1.38 -0.62
CA ASP A 93 13.32 1.16 -2.05
C ASP A 93 11.90 0.73 -2.41
N ASN A 94 11.28 -0.11 -1.59
CA ASN A 94 9.88 -0.50 -1.75
C ASN A 94 8.95 0.68 -1.54
N HIS A 95 9.22 1.48 -0.51
CA HIS A 95 8.45 2.70 -0.24
C HIS A 95 8.49 3.66 -1.42
N ALA A 96 9.68 3.91 -1.98
CA ALA A 96 9.84 4.79 -3.13
C ALA A 96 9.09 4.25 -4.36
N GLU A 97 9.16 2.95 -4.62
CA GLU A 97 8.46 2.32 -5.73
C GLU A 97 6.94 2.39 -5.54
N MET A 98 6.46 2.14 -4.35
CA MET A 98 5.03 2.27 -4.01
C MET A 98 4.52 3.68 -4.28
N CYS A 99 5.21 4.68 -3.78
CA CYS A 99 4.82 6.08 -3.97
C CYS A 99 4.79 6.46 -5.45
N LYS A 100 5.81 6.04 -6.20
CA LYS A 100 5.87 6.27 -7.64
C LYS A 100 4.68 5.64 -8.37
N ARG A 101 4.35 4.41 -8.04
CA ARG A 101 3.26 3.68 -8.67
C ARG A 101 1.89 4.26 -8.33
N LEU A 102 1.71 4.72 -7.09
CA LEU A 102 0.46 5.35 -6.65
C LEU A 102 0.32 6.81 -7.12
N GLY A 103 1.42 7.42 -7.60
CA GLY A 103 1.40 8.81 -8.03
C GLY A 103 1.45 9.80 -6.88
N VAL A 104 2.11 9.45 -5.77
CA VAL A 104 2.25 10.32 -4.61
C VAL A 104 3.72 10.65 -4.35
N SER A 105 3.97 11.76 -3.64
CA SER A 105 5.32 12.11 -3.19
C SER A 105 5.81 11.14 -2.13
N VAL A 106 7.12 10.87 -2.10
CA VAL A 106 7.73 10.09 -1.02
C VAL A 106 7.60 10.78 0.35
N ASP A 107 7.28 12.06 0.36
CA ASP A 107 7.05 12.83 1.58
C ASP A 107 5.58 12.90 1.98
N HIS A 108 4.70 12.24 1.24
CA HIS A 108 3.28 12.24 1.57
C HIS A 108 3.06 11.56 2.94
N PRO A 109 2.41 12.25 3.90
CA PRO A 109 2.32 11.75 5.28
C PRO A 109 1.54 10.45 5.44
N HIS A 110 0.72 10.07 4.46
CA HIS A 110 -0.03 8.82 4.51
C HIS A 110 0.77 7.59 4.09
N PHE A 111 1.92 7.78 3.43
CA PHE A 111 2.74 6.69 2.90
C PHE A 111 4.11 6.74 3.57
N VAL A 112 4.26 5.97 4.63
CA VAL A 112 5.37 6.12 5.59
C VAL A 112 6.40 5.02 5.40
N CYS A 113 7.68 5.41 5.42
CA CYS A 113 8.79 4.47 5.47
C CYS A 113 9.19 4.29 6.93
N ALA A 114 8.76 3.19 7.55
CA ALA A 114 9.00 2.94 8.97
C ALA A 114 8.78 1.46 9.30
N ASP A 115 9.22 1.07 10.48
CA ASP A 115 8.91 -0.24 11.05
C ASP A 115 7.47 -0.20 11.60
N ALA A 116 6.60 -1.02 11.04
CA ALA A 116 5.19 -1.08 11.41
C ALA A 116 4.97 -1.40 12.90
N LEU A 117 5.91 -2.11 13.53
CA LEU A 117 5.81 -2.46 14.95
C LEU A 117 6.14 -1.29 15.87
N ASN A 118 6.86 -0.28 15.38
CA ASN A 118 7.35 0.84 16.18
C ASN A 118 6.76 2.19 15.75
N TYR A 119 6.10 2.24 14.60
CA TYR A 119 5.49 3.47 14.12
C TYR A 119 4.27 3.84 14.98
N ASP A 120 4.06 5.12 15.25
CA ASP A 120 2.96 5.61 16.09
C ASP A 120 1.61 5.75 15.39
N TYR A 121 1.55 5.50 14.08
CA TYR A 121 0.34 5.59 13.26
C TYR A 121 -0.33 6.98 13.26
N SER A 122 0.48 8.03 13.45
CA SER A 122 0.00 9.41 13.42
C SER A 122 -0.28 9.92 12.01
N PHE A 123 0.41 9.40 11.00
CA PHE A 123 0.27 9.79 9.57
C PHE A 123 0.28 11.32 9.38
N GLY A 124 1.26 11.97 10.03
CA GLY A 124 1.45 13.41 9.92
C GLY A 124 0.54 14.23 10.83
N LYS A 125 -0.26 13.61 11.67
CA LYS A 125 -1.08 14.30 12.66
C LYS A 125 -0.35 14.37 14.00
N PRO A 126 -0.53 15.44 14.77
CA PRO A 126 0.10 15.53 16.08
C PRO A 126 -0.31 14.38 17.00
N ILE A 127 0.62 13.91 17.82
CA ILE A 127 0.33 12.91 18.86
C ILE A 127 -0.72 13.47 19.79
N GLY A 128 -1.74 12.67 20.12
CA GLY A 128 -2.85 13.08 20.96
C GLY A 128 -4.07 13.57 20.18
N VAL A 129 -3.96 13.73 18.86
CA VAL A 129 -5.10 13.98 17.99
C VAL A 129 -5.72 12.64 17.63
N GLU A 130 -7.03 12.56 17.75
CA GLU A 130 -7.75 11.34 17.42
C GLU A 130 -7.70 11.08 15.91
N VAL A 131 -7.30 9.86 15.53
CA VAL A 131 -7.17 9.45 14.13
C VAL A 131 -8.13 8.30 13.88
N TYR A 132 -9.04 8.49 12.96
CA TYR A 132 -9.99 7.46 12.53
C TYR A 132 -9.49 6.83 11.25
N MET A 133 -9.19 5.55 11.29
CA MET A 133 -8.70 4.79 10.13
C MET A 133 -9.62 3.63 9.81
#